data_13cfa93d2810f57050c5afe8c1411548
#
_entry.id   13cfa93d2810f57050c5afe8c1411548
#
_cell.length_a   1.000
_cell.length_b   1.000
_cell.length_c   1.000
_cell.angle_alpha   90.00
_cell.angle_beta   90.00
_cell.angle_gamma   90.00
#
_symmetry.space_group_name_H-M   'P 1'
#
loop_
_entity.id
_entity.type
_entity.pdbx_description
1 polymer ?
#
loop_
_entity_poly.entity_id
_entity_poly.type
_entity_poly.pdbx_seq_one_letter_code
_entity_poly.pdbx_strand_id
1 'polypeptide(L)'
;MITGQHSIIYTNDADADRAFFRDVLGFPATDAGDGWLIFRMPPAEVAFHPTDGASTHEVFLMCDDVHATVKDLQAKGVEFITPVSDQGWGLLTSLKTPGGSELGLYEPRHPTAI
;
A
#
# COMPACT_ATOMS: atom_id res chain seq x y z
N MET A 1 19.47 2.13 18.04
CA MET A 1 17.99 2.13 18.06
C MET A 1 17.48 2.21 16.64
N ILE A 2 16.57 1.32 16.28
CA ILE A 2 15.90 1.38 14.98
C ILE A 2 14.84 2.47 15.04
N THR A 3 14.80 3.39 14.07
CA THR A 3 13.96 4.59 14.11
C THR A 3 12.81 4.59 13.09
N GLY A 4 12.77 3.64 12.16
CA GLY A 4 11.71 3.58 11.17
C GLY A 4 11.89 2.43 10.19
N GLN A 5 11.03 2.41 9.18
CA GLN A 5 11.05 1.45 8.10
C GLN A 5 10.93 2.21 6.77
N HIS A 6 11.67 1.75 5.76
CA HIS A 6 11.63 2.31 4.42
C HIS A 6 11.34 1.18 3.43
N SER A 7 10.31 1.35 2.61
CA SER A 7 9.96 0.39 1.55
C SER A 7 10.18 1.02 0.19
N ILE A 8 10.61 0.23 -0.78
CA ILE A 8 10.82 0.67 -2.16
C ILE A 8 9.93 -0.14 -3.08
N ILE A 9 9.21 0.55 -3.95
CA ILE A 9 8.42 -0.06 -5.02
C ILE A 9 9.13 0.23 -6.34
N TYR A 10 9.57 -0.81 -7.03
CA TYR A 10 10.13 -0.68 -8.36
C TYR A 10 9.00 -0.58 -9.37
N THR A 11 9.02 0.44 -10.20
CA THR A 11 7.90 0.79 -11.08
C THR A 11 8.40 1.22 -12.45
N ASN A 12 7.56 1.05 -13.45
CA ASN A 12 7.85 1.50 -14.82
C ASN A 12 7.50 2.97 -15.06
N ASP A 13 6.78 3.59 -14.13
CA ASP A 13 6.41 5.02 -14.22
C ASP A 13 6.45 5.64 -12.82
N ALA A 14 7.66 6.01 -12.40
CA ALA A 14 7.87 6.56 -11.08
C ALA A 14 7.15 7.89 -10.86
N ASP A 15 7.10 8.76 -11.87
CA ASP A 15 6.44 10.06 -11.74
C ASP A 15 4.93 9.89 -11.54
N ALA A 16 4.29 8.99 -12.28
CA ALA A 16 2.87 8.69 -12.12
C ALA A 16 2.56 8.08 -10.76
N ASP A 17 3.38 7.14 -10.28
CA ASP A 17 3.19 6.51 -8.97
C ASP A 17 3.40 7.52 -7.82
N ARG A 18 4.37 8.41 -7.94
CA ARG A 18 4.58 9.51 -6.97
C ARG A 18 3.38 10.45 -6.92
N ALA A 19 2.86 10.84 -8.08
CA ALA A 19 1.67 11.68 -8.16
C ALA A 19 0.45 10.97 -7.54
N PHE A 20 0.30 9.67 -7.77
CA PHE A 20 -0.76 8.85 -7.20
C PHE A 20 -0.72 8.83 -5.66
N PHE A 21 0.45 8.61 -5.08
CA PHE A 21 0.62 8.61 -3.62
C PHE A 21 0.34 9.99 -3.02
N ARG A 22 0.78 11.05 -3.69
CA ARG A 22 0.57 12.42 -3.24
C ARG A 22 -0.87 12.88 -3.39
N ASP A 23 -1.47 12.70 -4.57
CA ASP A 23 -2.72 13.36 -4.95
C ASP A 23 -3.95 12.49 -4.71
N VAL A 24 -3.83 11.17 -4.85
CA VAL A 24 -4.95 10.22 -4.66
C VAL A 24 -4.97 9.67 -3.23
N LEU A 25 -3.84 9.14 -2.76
CA LEU A 25 -3.74 8.57 -1.43
C LEU A 25 -3.52 9.64 -0.34
N GLY A 26 -3.02 10.81 -0.73
CA GLY A 26 -2.89 11.95 0.18
C GLY A 26 -1.75 11.84 1.20
N PHE A 27 -0.72 11.04 0.92
CA PHE A 27 0.41 10.93 1.83
C PHE A 27 1.36 12.12 1.68
N PRO A 28 1.80 12.72 2.80
CA PRO A 28 2.81 13.78 2.74
C PRO A 28 4.15 13.22 2.25
N ALA A 29 4.93 14.06 1.57
CA ALA A 29 6.21 13.66 1.01
C ALA A 29 7.29 14.68 1.31
N THR A 30 8.54 14.20 1.30
CA THR A 30 9.75 15.00 1.31
C THR A 30 10.48 14.80 -0.01
N ASP A 31 10.90 15.87 -0.67
CA ASP A 31 11.73 15.79 -1.87
C ASP A 31 13.21 15.60 -1.45
N ALA A 32 13.76 14.44 -1.76
CA ALA A 32 15.17 14.12 -1.48
C ALA A 32 16.13 14.61 -2.57
N GLY A 33 15.61 15.30 -3.57
CA GLY A 33 16.35 15.91 -4.68
C GLY A 33 15.75 15.55 -6.04
N ASP A 34 15.63 16.54 -6.91
CA ASP A 34 15.22 16.37 -8.31
C ASP A 34 13.90 15.60 -8.51
N GLY A 35 12.93 15.82 -7.62
CA GLY A 35 11.62 15.16 -7.70
C GLY A 35 11.58 13.77 -7.11
N TRP A 36 12.63 13.30 -6.44
CA TRP A 36 12.62 12.02 -5.74
C TRP A 36 11.84 12.15 -4.44
N LEU A 37 10.54 11.92 -4.52
CA LEU A 37 9.66 12.01 -3.37
C LEU A 37 9.76 10.77 -2.49
N ILE A 38 9.95 10.97 -1.20
CA ILE A 38 9.86 9.93 -0.17
C ILE A 38 8.62 10.22 0.66
N PHE A 39 7.70 9.26 0.72
CA PHE A 39 6.41 9.44 1.36
C PHE A 39 6.44 9.04 2.83
N ARG A 40 5.85 9.90 3.65
CA ARG A 40 5.56 9.58 5.03
C ARG A 40 4.32 8.70 5.08
N MET A 41 4.51 7.44 5.47
CA MET A 41 3.44 6.48 5.58
C MET A 41 2.79 6.53 6.96
N PRO A 42 1.55 6.04 7.11
CA PRO A 42 0.98 5.72 8.41
C PRO A 42 1.89 4.77 9.20
N PRO A 43 1.69 4.65 10.53
CA PRO A 43 2.41 3.65 11.31
C PRO A 43 2.32 2.27 10.65
N ALA A 44 3.40 1.50 10.69
CA ALA A 44 3.53 0.26 9.93
C ALA A 44 3.74 -0.96 10.83
N GLU A 45 3.35 -2.12 10.31
CA GLU A 45 3.63 -3.43 10.90
C GLU A 45 4.56 -4.22 9.97
N VAL A 46 5.32 -5.19 10.52
CA VAL A 46 6.00 -6.20 9.75
C VAL A 46 5.66 -7.57 10.31
N ALA A 47 5.36 -8.51 9.41
CA ALA A 47 5.12 -9.90 9.74
C ALA A 47 6.01 -10.79 8.89
N PHE A 48 6.25 -12.01 9.35
CA PHE A 48 7.08 -12.99 8.65
C PHE A 48 6.22 -14.18 8.29
N HIS A 49 6.10 -14.43 7.00
CA HIS A 49 5.36 -15.57 6.47
C HIS A 49 6.34 -16.65 6.02
N PRO A 50 6.17 -17.91 6.45
CA PRO A 50 7.01 -18.99 5.98
C PRO A 50 6.90 -19.16 4.46
N THR A 51 8.02 -19.50 3.82
CA THR A 51 8.05 -19.82 2.40
C THR A 51 9.12 -20.87 2.12
N ASP A 52 8.89 -21.70 1.10
CA ASP A 52 9.88 -22.64 0.58
C ASP A 52 10.64 -22.05 -0.61
N GLY A 53 10.21 -20.90 -1.11
CA GLY A 53 10.80 -20.20 -2.25
C GLY A 53 11.79 -19.12 -1.86
N ALA A 54 12.12 -18.28 -2.83
CA ALA A 54 12.96 -17.12 -2.61
C ALA A 54 12.29 -16.13 -1.67
N SER A 55 13.12 -15.40 -0.90
CA SER A 55 12.63 -14.32 -0.04
C SER A 55 12.06 -13.19 -0.89
N THR A 56 10.83 -12.82 -0.63
CA THR A 56 10.13 -11.71 -1.28
C THR A 56 9.54 -10.78 -0.24
N HIS A 57 9.13 -9.60 -0.68
CA HIS A 57 8.49 -8.61 0.18
C HIS A 57 7.17 -8.17 -0.45
N GLU A 58 6.15 -7.99 0.39
CA GLU A 58 4.87 -7.46 -0.02
C GLU A 58 4.57 -6.17 0.76
N VAL A 59 3.85 -5.28 0.12
CA VAL A 59 3.38 -4.04 0.74
C VAL A 59 1.86 -4.07 0.79
N PHE A 60 1.31 -3.93 1.99
CA PHE A 60 -0.12 -3.79 2.20
C PHE A 60 -0.43 -2.44 2.83
N LEU A 61 -1.45 -1.78 2.32
CA LEU A 61 -2.07 -0.64 2.99
C LEU A 61 -3.16 -1.16 3.93
N MET A 62 -3.25 -0.56 5.10
CA MET A 62 -4.27 -0.91 6.09
C MET A 62 -5.37 0.16 6.08
N CYS A 63 -6.60 -0.25 6.28
CA CYS A 63 -7.73 0.66 6.42
C CYS A 63 -8.68 0.17 7.52
N ASP A 64 -9.55 1.06 7.98
CA ASP A 64 -10.54 0.76 9.01
C ASP A 64 -11.85 0.20 8.44
N ASP A 65 -12.16 0.52 7.17
CA ASP A 65 -13.34 0.03 6.45
C ASP A 65 -12.98 -0.16 4.98
N VAL A 66 -12.78 -1.41 4.57
CA VAL A 66 -12.31 -1.73 3.22
C VAL A 66 -13.37 -1.38 2.15
N HIS A 67 -14.65 -1.61 2.42
CA HIS A 67 -15.69 -1.32 1.45
C HIS A 67 -15.84 0.18 1.19
N ALA A 68 -15.80 1.00 2.25
CA ALA A 68 -15.83 2.44 2.14
C ALA A 68 -14.58 2.98 1.44
N THR A 69 -13.41 2.46 1.78
CA THR A 69 -12.13 2.86 1.18
C THR A 69 -12.08 2.53 -0.31
N VAL A 70 -12.52 1.33 -0.69
CA VAL A 70 -12.62 0.92 -2.12
C VAL A 70 -13.52 1.89 -2.88
N LYS A 71 -14.69 2.19 -2.34
CA LYS A 71 -15.65 3.10 -2.97
C LYS A 71 -15.04 4.50 -3.18
N ASP A 72 -14.38 5.03 -2.17
CA ASP A 72 -13.75 6.35 -2.24
C ASP A 72 -12.62 6.38 -3.29
N LEU A 73 -11.79 5.36 -3.32
CA LEU A 73 -10.69 5.27 -4.28
C LEU A 73 -11.19 5.04 -5.70
N GLN A 74 -12.23 4.24 -5.90
CA GLN A 74 -12.86 4.05 -7.22
C GLN A 74 -13.43 5.37 -7.75
N ALA A 75 -14.01 6.20 -6.90
CA ALA A 75 -14.49 7.53 -7.28
C ALA A 75 -13.36 8.46 -7.75
N LYS A 76 -12.11 8.17 -7.35
CA LYS A 76 -10.90 8.87 -7.79
C LYS A 76 -10.21 8.19 -8.99
N GLY A 77 -10.83 7.19 -9.58
CA GLY A 77 -10.31 6.49 -10.75
C GLY A 77 -9.34 5.35 -10.48
N VAL A 78 -9.24 4.89 -9.24
CA VAL A 78 -8.36 3.76 -8.90
C VAL A 78 -8.95 2.45 -9.42
N GLU A 79 -8.13 1.65 -10.09
CA GLU A 79 -8.48 0.31 -10.55
C GLU A 79 -8.21 -0.72 -9.45
N PHE A 80 -9.19 -1.56 -9.16
CA PHE A 80 -9.03 -2.71 -8.27
C PHE A 80 -8.95 -3.99 -9.09
N ILE A 81 -8.02 -4.87 -8.72
CA ILE A 81 -7.67 -6.08 -9.47
C ILE A 81 -8.58 -7.23 -9.07
N THR A 82 -8.89 -7.34 -7.76
CA THR A 82 -9.70 -8.43 -7.21
C THR A 82 -10.85 -7.87 -6.39
N PRO A 83 -11.99 -8.59 -6.31
CA PRO A 83 -13.04 -8.23 -5.36
C PRO A 83 -12.56 -8.42 -3.92
N VAL A 84 -13.20 -7.72 -2.99
CA VAL A 84 -12.93 -7.90 -1.55
C VAL A 84 -13.25 -9.34 -1.16
N SER A 85 -12.30 -9.98 -0.48
CA SER A 85 -12.45 -11.35 0.01
C SER A 85 -12.11 -11.44 1.50
N ASP A 86 -12.83 -12.32 2.21
CA ASP A 86 -12.56 -12.62 3.62
C ASP A 86 -11.47 -13.68 3.72
N GLN A 87 -10.31 -13.30 4.26
CA GLN A 87 -9.15 -14.17 4.45
C GLN A 87 -9.07 -14.74 5.88
N GLY A 88 -10.07 -14.47 6.72
CA GLY A 88 -10.02 -14.81 8.15
C GLY A 88 -9.22 -13.78 8.95
N TRP A 89 -7.98 -13.49 8.58
CA TRP A 89 -7.14 -12.48 9.23
C TRP A 89 -7.48 -11.05 8.79
N GLY A 90 -8.25 -10.88 7.76
CA GLY A 90 -8.69 -9.58 7.28
C GLY A 90 -9.54 -9.66 6.03
N LEU A 91 -10.18 -8.54 5.69
CA LEU A 91 -10.86 -8.34 4.43
C LEU A 91 -9.88 -7.72 3.45
N LEU A 92 -9.56 -8.43 2.38
CA LEU A 92 -8.45 -8.12 1.47
C LEU A 92 -8.96 -7.83 0.05
N THR A 93 -8.37 -6.82 -0.55
CA THR A 93 -8.42 -6.56 -1.99
C THR A 93 -7.04 -6.10 -2.47
N SER A 94 -6.89 -5.89 -3.76
CA SER A 94 -5.68 -5.28 -4.31
C SER A 94 -6.01 -4.25 -5.35
N LEU A 95 -5.20 -3.21 -5.41
CA LEU A 95 -5.31 -2.13 -6.36
C LEU A 95 -4.07 -2.06 -7.25
N LYS A 96 -4.22 -1.40 -8.37
CA LYS A 96 -3.15 -1.20 -9.35
C LYS A 96 -2.75 0.26 -9.37
N THR A 97 -1.46 0.53 -9.25
CA THR A 97 -0.93 1.88 -9.43
C THR A 97 -0.82 2.23 -10.93
N PRO A 98 -0.72 3.52 -11.28
CA PRO A 98 -0.52 3.91 -12.68
C PRO A 98 0.72 3.29 -13.34
N GLY A 99 1.78 3.05 -12.57
CA GLY A 99 3.00 2.38 -13.05
C GLY A 99 2.90 0.86 -13.17
N GLY A 100 1.74 0.28 -12.83
CA GLY A 100 1.47 -1.16 -12.96
C GLY A 100 1.81 -1.98 -11.72
N SER A 101 2.19 -1.36 -10.60
CA SER A 101 2.44 -2.07 -9.35
C SER A 101 1.12 -2.50 -8.71
N GLU A 102 1.13 -3.68 -8.09
CA GLU A 102 0.02 -4.18 -7.30
C GLU A 102 0.25 -3.89 -5.83
N LEU A 103 -0.74 -3.29 -5.17
CA LEU A 103 -0.73 -3.04 -3.72
C LEU A 103 -1.90 -3.76 -3.08
N GLY A 104 -1.63 -4.49 -2.01
CA GLY A 104 -2.69 -4.99 -1.14
C GLY A 104 -3.33 -3.86 -0.35
N LEU A 105 -4.63 -3.96 -0.15
CA LEU A 105 -5.41 -3.10 0.75
C LEU A 105 -6.28 -4.00 1.60
N TYR A 106 -6.22 -3.84 2.93
CA TYR A 106 -7.00 -4.70 3.79
C TYR A 106 -7.49 -4.02 5.06
N GLU A 107 -8.61 -4.52 5.55
CA GLU A 107 -9.16 -4.20 6.86
C GLU A 107 -8.77 -5.35 7.81
N PRO A 108 -7.90 -5.10 8.80
CA PRO A 108 -7.42 -6.18 9.68
C PRO A 108 -8.55 -6.74 10.55
N ARG A 109 -8.55 -8.06 10.68
CA ARG A 109 -9.35 -8.85 11.62
C ARG A 109 -8.49 -9.56 12.64
N HIS A 110 -7.17 -9.39 12.55
CA HIS A 110 -6.18 -9.86 13.53
C HIS A 110 -5.87 -8.76 14.55
N PRO A 111 -5.33 -9.10 15.74
CA PRO A 111 -4.76 -8.10 16.63
C PRO A 111 -3.64 -7.34 15.91
N THR A 112 -3.63 -6.02 16.04
CA THR A 112 -2.63 -5.17 15.38
C THR A 112 -1.53 -4.76 16.34
N ALA A 113 -0.31 -4.56 15.79
CA ALA A 113 0.82 -4.06 16.55
C ALA A 113 0.82 -2.52 16.67
N ILE A 114 -0.03 -1.87 15.90
CA ILE A 114 -0.16 -0.42 15.88
C ILE A 114 -1.55 0.03 16.27
#